data_20ebfee1baf3849f092587de87f26761
#
_entry.id   20ebfee1baf3849f092587de87f26761
#
_cell.length_a   1.000
_cell.length_b   1.000
_cell.length_c   1.000
_cell.angle_alpha   90.00
_cell.angle_beta   90.00
_cell.angle_gamma   90.00
#
_symmetry.space_group_name_H-M   'P 1'
#
loop_
_entity.id
_entity.type
_entity.pdbx_description
1 polymer ?
#
loop_
_entity_poly.entity_id
_entity_poly.type
_entity_poly.pdbx_seq_one_letter_code
_entity_poly.pdbx_strand_id
1 'polypeptide(L)'
;EVLASAGVMNPQIRYGEDLMSRVSYVMMHPEGAELLTSAIREAVNGLFVELSTEASSQIEDILEIALVANPIMHHIVLGINPVNLGTAPFALTTSDAIDTRAAEIGLSAHPEARLYCLPCIAGHVGADAAGVILAEAPDRNEDMTLVVDVGTNAEIVLANNKRLLVCSSPTGPAFEGAQISSGQRATIGAIERVQIDRDTLEPRFKCIGSDLWSDEPGFSEAMS
;
A
#
# COMPACT_ATOMS: atom_id res chain seq x y z
N GLU A 1 1.09 -16.64 13.23
CA GLU A 1 -0.38 -16.53 13.40
C GLU A 1 -0.76 -15.05 13.32
N VAL A 2 -1.76 -14.69 12.50
CA VAL A 2 -2.30 -13.32 12.44
C VAL A 2 -3.32 -13.19 13.58
N LEU A 3 -3.13 -12.22 14.46
CA LEU A 3 -3.99 -11.98 15.62
C LEU A 3 -5.09 -10.96 15.32
N ALA A 4 -4.78 -9.94 14.51
CA ALA A 4 -5.70 -8.89 14.14
C ALA A 4 -5.34 -8.30 12.78
N SER A 5 -6.30 -7.67 12.10
CA SER A 5 -6.10 -6.96 10.83
C SER A 5 -6.99 -5.74 10.76
N ALA A 6 -6.42 -4.57 10.51
CA ALA A 6 -7.15 -3.31 10.41
C ALA A 6 -6.74 -2.51 9.18
N GLY A 7 -7.62 -1.64 8.72
CA GLY A 7 -7.37 -0.79 7.57
C GLY A 7 -8.13 0.53 7.66
N VAL A 8 -7.51 1.59 7.14
CA VAL A 8 -8.12 2.92 7.09
C VAL A 8 -7.86 3.57 5.74
N MET A 9 -8.83 4.33 5.26
CA MET A 9 -8.62 5.17 4.08
C MET A 9 -7.53 6.20 4.39
N ASN A 10 -6.55 6.33 3.48
CA ASN A 10 -5.45 7.26 3.67
C ASN A 10 -5.96 8.72 3.83
N PRO A 11 -5.80 9.33 5.00
CA PRO A 11 -6.33 10.69 5.26
C PRO A 11 -5.65 11.78 4.43
N GLN A 12 -4.55 11.46 3.77
CA GLN A 12 -3.85 12.41 2.88
C GLN A 12 -4.63 12.72 1.59
N ILE A 13 -5.73 12.01 1.31
CA ILE A 13 -6.62 12.28 0.17
C ILE A 13 -7.11 13.74 0.16
N ARG A 14 -7.24 14.37 1.32
CA ARG A 14 -7.59 15.80 1.45
C ARG A 14 -6.53 16.76 0.90
N TYR A 15 -5.29 16.30 0.75
CA TYR A 15 -4.17 17.06 0.18
C TYR A 15 -3.84 16.67 -1.26
N GLY A 16 -4.36 15.54 -1.72
CA GLY A 16 -4.19 15.03 -3.07
C GLY A 16 -4.69 13.59 -3.19
N GLU A 17 -5.49 13.31 -4.21
CA GLU A 17 -6.06 11.98 -4.43
C GLU A 17 -4.98 10.95 -4.79
N ASP A 18 -3.99 11.35 -5.56
CA ASP A 18 -2.86 10.53 -5.98
C ASP A 18 -1.51 11.04 -5.44
N LEU A 19 -0.46 10.27 -5.69
CA LEU A 19 0.88 10.55 -5.20
C LEU A 19 1.45 11.87 -5.76
N MET A 20 1.23 12.14 -7.05
CA MET A 20 1.76 13.34 -7.71
C MET A 20 1.04 14.60 -7.23
N SER A 21 -0.26 14.51 -6.99
CA SER A 21 -1.05 15.60 -6.39
C SER A 21 -0.54 15.95 -4.99
N ARG A 22 -0.16 14.95 -4.18
CA ARG A 22 0.45 15.18 -2.85
C ARG A 22 1.82 15.85 -2.95
N VAL A 23 2.67 15.42 -3.88
CA VAL A 23 3.95 16.09 -4.14
C VAL A 23 3.73 17.53 -4.58
N SER A 24 2.78 17.77 -5.49
CA SER A 24 2.42 19.11 -5.93
C SER A 24 1.93 19.98 -4.76
N TYR A 25 1.15 19.40 -3.84
CA TYR A 25 0.72 20.09 -2.64
C TYR A 25 1.93 20.54 -1.78
N VAL A 26 2.89 19.64 -1.56
CA VAL A 26 4.13 19.97 -0.82
C VAL A 26 4.92 21.09 -1.51
N MET A 27 4.98 21.08 -2.85
CA MET A 27 5.67 22.13 -3.60
C MET A 27 5.03 23.52 -3.45
N MET A 28 3.69 23.56 -3.29
CA MET A 28 2.94 24.80 -3.22
C MET A 28 2.73 25.32 -1.79
N HIS A 29 2.92 24.48 -0.77
CA HIS A 29 2.66 24.82 0.62
C HIS A 29 3.88 24.53 1.48
N PRO A 30 4.47 25.54 2.13
CA PRO A 30 5.69 25.37 2.94
C PRO A 30 5.55 24.30 4.05
N GLU A 31 4.35 24.19 4.65
CA GLU A 31 4.02 23.21 5.70
C GLU A 31 3.50 21.88 5.15
N GLY A 32 3.38 21.74 3.82
CA GLY A 32 2.74 20.60 3.17
C GLY A 32 3.35 19.25 3.53
N ALA A 33 4.68 19.17 3.60
CA ALA A 33 5.37 17.94 3.97
C ALA A 33 5.06 17.52 5.42
N GLU A 34 5.02 18.47 6.35
CA GLU A 34 4.72 18.22 7.75
C GLU A 34 3.27 17.78 7.95
N LEU A 35 2.33 18.45 7.26
CA LEU A 35 0.91 18.08 7.31
C LEU A 35 0.65 16.66 6.78
N LEU A 36 1.28 16.29 5.68
CA LEU A 36 1.18 14.93 5.13
C LEU A 36 1.80 13.89 6.07
N THR A 37 2.96 14.21 6.65
CA THR A 37 3.64 13.34 7.62
C THR A 37 2.79 13.11 8.87
N SER A 38 2.26 14.18 9.46
CA SER A 38 1.41 14.10 10.65
C SER A 38 0.15 13.28 10.37
N ALA A 39 -0.52 13.54 9.24
CA ALA A 39 -1.74 12.84 8.88
C ALA A 39 -1.54 11.32 8.77
N ILE A 40 -0.45 10.85 8.14
CA ILE A 40 -0.22 9.42 8.00
C ILE A 40 0.21 8.77 9.33
N ARG A 41 1.04 9.44 10.13
CA ARG A 41 1.47 8.93 11.44
C ARG A 41 0.30 8.83 12.42
N GLU A 42 -0.60 9.81 12.43
CA GLU A 42 -1.84 9.77 13.21
C GLU A 42 -2.73 8.59 12.79
N ALA A 43 -2.87 8.34 11.49
CA ALA A 43 -3.65 7.21 10.98
C ALA A 43 -3.04 5.87 11.40
N VAL A 44 -1.71 5.72 11.30
CA VAL A 44 -1.01 4.50 11.75
C VAL A 44 -1.16 4.29 13.25
N ASN A 45 -1.04 5.35 14.05
CA ASN A 45 -1.27 5.28 15.49
C ASN A 45 -2.72 4.88 15.81
N GLY A 46 -3.69 5.36 15.05
CA GLY A 46 -5.08 4.93 15.17
C GLY A 46 -5.26 3.43 14.87
N LEU A 47 -4.58 2.92 13.84
CA LEU A 47 -4.58 1.49 13.52
C LEU A 47 -3.95 0.65 14.64
N PHE A 48 -2.90 1.12 15.31
CA PHE A 48 -2.31 0.41 16.46
C PHE A 48 -3.30 0.25 17.62
N VAL A 49 -4.11 1.29 17.89
CA VAL A 49 -5.19 1.21 18.89
C VAL A 49 -6.23 0.18 18.51
N GLU A 50 -6.68 0.20 17.26
CA GLU A 50 -7.68 -0.74 16.72
C GLU A 50 -7.15 -2.19 16.79
N LEU A 51 -5.95 -2.44 16.26
CA LEU A 51 -5.30 -3.75 16.28
C LEU A 51 -5.09 -4.29 17.69
N SER A 52 -4.64 -3.45 18.63
CA SER A 52 -4.45 -3.86 20.03
C SER A 52 -5.78 -4.24 20.68
N THR A 53 -6.85 -3.49 20.38
CA THR A 53 -8.20 -3.78 20.87
C THR A 53 -8.70 -5.11 20.32
N GLU A 54 -8.60 -5.33 19.01
CA GLU A 54 -9.04 -6.57 18.34
C GLU A 54 -8.24 -7.78 18.83
N ALA A 55 -6.92 -7.64 18.97
CA ALA A 55 -6.04 -8.68 19.48
C ALA A 55 -6.14 -8.90 21.00
N SER A 56 -6.93 -8.11 21.73
CA SER A 56 -6.98 -8.12 23.20
C SER A 56 -5.59 -7.96 23.85
N SER A 57 -4.76 -7.10 23.28
CA SER A 57 -3.39 -6.78 23.73
C SER A 57 -3.26 -5.30 24.10
N GLN A 58 -2.07 -4.87 24.52
CA GLN A 58 -1.75 -3.47 24.78
C GLN A 58 -0.91 -2.91 23.62
N ILE A 59 -0.95 -1.59 23.42
CA ILE A 59 -0.11 -0.92 22.42
C ILE A 59 1.38 -1.17 22.71
N GLU A 60 1.74 -1.26 23.97
CA GLU A 60 3.09 -1.55 24.44
C GLU A 60 3.56 -2.98 24.14
N ASP A 61 2.67 -3.87 23.71
CA ASP A 61 3.03 -5.21 23.24
C ASP A 61 3.56 -5.20 21.78
N ILE A 62 3.42 -4.08 21.06
CA ILE A 62 3.97 -3.90 19.72
C ILE A 62 5.48 -3.61 19.85
N LEU A 63 6.30 -4.62 19.58
CA LEU A 63 7.76 -4.56 19.75
C LEU A 63 8.50 -4.30 18.44
N GLU A 64 7.92 -4.72 17.32
CA GLU A 64 8.51 -4.56 15.98
C GLU A 64 7.45 -4.10 14.98
N ILE A 65 7.86 -3.21 14.10
CA ILE A 65 7.06 -2.67 13.01
C ILE A 65 7.87 -2.83 11.72
N ALA A 66 7.36 -3.61 10.79
CA ALA A 66 7.89 -3.64 9.43
C ALA A 66 7.01 -2.75 8.54
N LEU A 67 7.61 -1.78 7.87
CA LEU A 67 6.93 -0.83 7.02
C LEU A 67 7.34 -0.99 5.57
N VAL A 68 6.34 -1.15 4.71
CA VAL A 68 6.50 -1.13 3.25
C VAL A 68 5.61 -0.05 2.66
N ALA A 69 6.11 0.65 1.66
CA ALA A 69 5.37 1.72 1.01
C ALA A 69 6.00 2.05 -0.35
N ASN A 70 5.23 2.67 -1.23
CA ASN A 70 5.80 3.29 -2.43
C ASN A 70 6.78 4.42 -2.06
N PRO A 71 7.67 4.85 -2.97
CA PRO A 71 8.74 5.79 -2.65
C PRO A 71 8.27 7.11 -2.02
N ILE A 72 7.16 7.67 -2.50
CA ILE A 72 6.62 8.94 -1.99
C ILE A 72 6.09 8.75 -0.57
N MET A 73 5.29 7.71 -0.33
CA MET A 73 4.76 7.42 1.00
C MET A 73 5.83 7.01 1.99
N HIS A 74 6.85 6.26 1.54
CA HIS A 74 8.03 5.92 2.34
C HIS A 74 8.73 7.19 2.87
N HIS A 75 8.98 8.16 1.98
CA HIS A 75 9.60 9.43 2.37
C HIS A 75 8.71 10.22 3.32
N ILE A 76 7.41 10.35 3.01
CA ILE A 76 6.47 11.11 3.83
C ILE A 76 6.37 10.54 5.26
N VAL A 77 6.21 9.22 5.42
CA VAL A 77 6.08 8.62 6.76
C VAL A 77 7.34 8.80 7.60
N LEU A 78 8.52 8.80 6.97
CA LEU A 78 9.81 9.08 7.60
C LEU A 78 10.04 10.58 7.87
N GLY A 79 9.18 11.48 7.37
CA GLY A 79 9.35 12.92 7.50
C GLY A 79 10.37 13.50 6.52
N ILE A 80 10.66 12.77 5.44
CA ILE A 80 11.56 13.19 4.37
C ILE A 80 10.74 13.91 3.29
N ASN A 81 11.21 15.06 2.83
CA ASN A 81 10.53 15.82 1.79
C ASN A 81 10.52 15.05 0.45
N PRO A 82 9.34 14.73 -0.11
CA PRO A 82 9.21 13.91 -1.31
C PRO A 82 9.38 14.68 -2.64
N VAL A 83 9.61 15.98 -2.62
CA VAL A 83 9.59 16.85 -3.83
C VAL A 83 10.51 16.34 -4.94
N ASN A 84 11.69 15.83 -4.60
CA ASN A 84 12.63 15.27 -5.58
C ASN A 84 12.10 14.03 -6.32
N LEU A 85 11.10 13.36 -5.75
CA LEU A 85 10.42 12.23 -6.39
C LEU A 85 9.32 12.66 -7.37
N GLY A 86 8.95 13.95 -7.37
CA GLY A 86 7.92 14.49 -8.25
C GLY A 86 8.41 14.95 -9.62
N THR A 87 9.72 15.04 -9.82
CA THR A 87 10.31 15.52 -11.07
C THR A 87 11.52 14.68 -11.48
N ALA A 88 11.75 14.53 -12.79
CA ALA A 88 12.92 13.83 -13.29
C ALA A 88 14.21 14.42 -12.71
N PRO A 89 15.18 13.61 -12.27
CA PRO A 89 15.30 12.15 -12.44
C PRO A 89 14.60 11.29 -11.38
N PHE A 90 13.60 11.79 -10.63
CA PHE A 90 12.86 11.10 -9.58
C PHE A 90 13.78 10.52 -8.50
N ALA A 91 14.64 11.39 -7.98
CA ALA A 91 15.72 10.99 -7.08
C ALA A 91 15.19 10.65 -5.67
N LEU A 92 15.53 9.46 -5.21
CA LEU A 92 15.37 9.08 -3.81
C LEU A 92 16.32 9.90 -2.93
N THR A 93 15.84 10.42 -1.81
CA THR A 93 16.69 11.01 -0.77
C THR A 93 17.46 9.92 -0.03
N THR A 94 16.81 8.77 0.16
CA THR A 94 17.43 7.55 0.69
C THR A 94 16.89 6.35 -0.06
N SER A 95 17.77 5.42 -0.43
CA SER A 95 17.43 4.09 -0.96
C SER A 95 17.70 2.99 0.06
N ASP A 96 18.34 3.32 1.20
CA ASP A 96 18.74 2.35 2.18
C ASP A 96 17.55 1.90 3.04
N ALA A 97 17.65 0.70 3.61
CA ALA A 97 16.75 0.28 4.67
C ALA A 97 16.93 1.20 5.91
N ILE A 98 15.83 1.55 6.53
CA ILE A 98 15.85 2.35 7.74
C ILE A 98 15.50 1.46 8.93
N ASP A 99 16.40 1.41 9.91
CA ASP A 99 16.21 0.72 11.17
C ASP A 99 16.35 1.73 12.31
N THR A 100 15.23 2.07 12.95
CA THR A 100 15.15 3.09 14.00
C THR A 100 14.13 2.70 15.07
N ARG A 101 13.95 3.51 16.10
CA ARG A 101 12.85 3.32 17.06
C ARG A 101 11.57 3.95 16.52
N ALA A 102 10.45 3.28 16.70
CA ALA A 102 9.13 3.78 16.29
C ALA A 102 8.84 5.17 16.89
N ALA A 103 9.23 5.39 18.14
CA ALA A 103 9.07 6.65 18.84
C ALA A 103 9.82 7.82 18.18
N GLU A 104 10.96 7.57 17.51
CA GLU A 104 11.75 8.62 16.84
C GLU A 104 11.02 9.24 15.65
N ILE A 105 10.08 8.52 15.07
CA ILE A 105 9.22 9.04 14.01
C ILE A 105 7.78 9.27 14.48
N GLY A 106 7.53 9.33 15.79
CA GLY A 106 6.21 9.65 16.36
C GLY A 106 5.17 8.53 16.22
N LEU A 107 5.60 7.28 16.13
CA LEU A 107 4.70 6.12 16.18
C LEU A 107 4.59 5.62 17.63
N SER A 108 3.33 5.44 18.08
CA SER A 108 2.99 5.03 19.44
C SER A 108 2.96 3.50 19.52
N ALA A 109 4.01 2.92 20.07
CA ALA A 109 4.17 1.48 20.32
C ALA A 109 4.95 1.31 21.61
N HIS A 110 5.49 0.13 21.90
CA HIS A 110 6.45 -0.01 23.00
C HIS A 110 7.55 1.06 22.90
N PRO A 111 8.01 1.68 24.01
CA PRO A 111 9.03 2.74 23.96
C PRO A 111 10.31 2.35 23.21
N GLU A 112 10.69 1.08 23.26
CA GLU A 112 11.85 0.52 22.56
C GLU A 112 11.48 -0.24 21.27
N ALA A 113 10.23 -0.10 20.78
CA ALA A 113 9.80 -0.76 19.56
C ALA A 113 10.68 -0.39 18.37
N ARG A 114 11.13 -1.39 17.64
CA ARG A 114 11.92 -1.20 16.41
C ARG A 114 11.01 -0.97 15.22
N LEU A 115 11.36 0.00 14.42
CA LEU A 115 10.77 0.22 13.10
C LEU A 115 11.80 -0.13 12.03
N TYR A 116 11.46 -1.07 11.17
CA TYR A 116 12.25 -1.41 10.01
C TYR A 116 11.47 -1.04 8.74
N CYS A 117 11.96 -0.07 7.99
CA CYS A 117 11.45 0.25 6.66
C CYS A 117 12.32 -0.43 5.62
N LEU A 118 11.71 -1.22 4.73
CA LEU A 118 12.42 -1.86 3.63
C LEU A 118 13.02 -0.80 2.70
N PRO A 119 14.13 -1.12 2.00
CA PRO A 119 14.76 -0.19 1.06
C PRO A 119 13.88 0.08 -0.15
N CYS A 120 13.94 1.29 -0.70
CA CYS A 120 13.39 1.58 -2.02
C CYS A 120 14.39 1.16 -3.10
N ILE A 121 13.92 0.51 -4.16
CA ILE A 121 14.77 0.02 -5.26
C ILE A 121 15.12 1.16 -6.23
N ALA A 122 14.13 1.99 -6.56
CA ALA A 122 14.30 3.13 -7.46
C ALA A 122 13.18 4.17 -7.21
N GLY A 123 13.27 5.34 -7.84
CA GLY A 123 12.31 6.43 -7.64
C GLY A 123 10.84 6.08 -7.92
N HIS A 124 10.58 5.05 -8.71
CA HIS A 124 9.24 4.51 -8.99
C HIS A 124 9.04 3.06 -8.53
N VAL A 125 10.03 2.46 -7.89
CA VAL A 125 9.98 1.09 -7.40
C VAL A 125 10.32 1.13 -5.91
N GLY A 126 9.30 1.05 -5.09
CA GLY A 126 9.38 1.31 -3.66
C GLY A 126 9.73 0.11 -2.81
N ALA A 127 9.61 0.33 -1.51
CA ALA A 127 9.75 -0.68 -0.48
C ALA A 127 8.61 -1.71 -0.50
N ASP A 128 7.43 -1.34 -1.04
CA ASP A 128 6.31 -2.23 -1.34
C ASP A 128 6.72 -3.30 -2.35
N ALA A 129 7.28 -2.91 -3.49
CA ALA A 129 7.82 -3.85 -4.47
C ALA A 129 8.96 -4.72 -3.89
N ALA A 130 9.83 -4.13 -3.05
CA ALA A 130 10.85 -4.90 -2.34
C ALA A 130 10.23 -5.94 -1.39
N GLY A 131 9.14 -5.59 -0.71
CA GLY A 131 8.37 -6.50 0.13
C GLY A 131 7.75 -7.65 -0.65
N VAL A 132 7.16 -7.37 -1.82
CA VAL A 132 6.61 -8.40 -2.72
C VAL A 132 7.72 -9.35 -3.20
N ILE A 133 8.87 -8.82 -3.62
CA ILE A 133 10.02 -9.65 -4.03
C ILE A 133 10.49 -10.55 -2.88
N LEU A 134 10.54 -10.01 -1.66
CA LEU A 134 10.94 -10.78 -0.49
C LEU A 134 9.95 -11.90 -0.14
N ALA A 135 8.65 -11.61 -0.25
CA ALA A 135 7.58 -12.55 0.08
C ALA A 135 7.47 -13.68 -0.96
N GLU A 136 7.46 -13.33 -2.24
CA GLU A 136 7.30 -14.28 -3.35
C GLU A 136 8.61 -14.99 -3.69
N ALA A 137 9.76 -14.41 -3.33
CA ALA A 137 11.10 -14.95 -3.55
C ALA A 137 11.33 -15.49 -4.98
N PRO A 138 10.97 -14.74 -6.05
CA PRO A 138 11.05 -15.22 -7.43
C PRO A 138 12.50 -15.47 -7.86
N ASP A 139 13.46 -14.87 -7.19
CA ASP A 139 14.91 -15.05 -7.36
C ASP A 139 15.43 -16.41 -6.87
N ARG A 140 14.62 -17.20 -6.17
CA ARG A 140 14.98 -18.56 -5.73
C ARG A 140 14.59 -19.64 -6.72
N ASN A 141 13.78 -19.34 -7.72
CA ASN A 141 13.31 -20.28 -8.71
C ASN A 141 14.33 -20.47 -9.84
N GLU A 142 14.45 -21.68 -10.38
CA GLU A 142 15.24 -21.94 -11.58
C GLU A 142 14.54 -21.38 -12.84
N ASP A 143 13.23 -21.55 -12.88
CA ASP A 143 12.38 -21.05 -13.97
C ASP A 143 12.14 -19.55 -13.84
N MET A 144 11.99 -18.90 -15.01
CA MET A 144 11.66 -17.49 -15.06
C MET A 144 10.26 -17.25 -14.50
N THR A 145 10.17 -16.49 -13.41
CA THR A 145 8.93 -16.14 -12.71
C THR A 145 8.59 -14.68 -12.98
N LEU A 146 7.35 -14.42 -13.38
CA LEU A 146 6.78 -13.09 -13.52
C LEU A 146 5.87 -12.80 -12.32
N VAL A 147 6.16 -11.72 -11.60
CA VAL A 147 5.29 -11.17 -10.54
C VAL A 147 4.81 -9.80 -10.99
N VAL A 148 3.52 -9.55 -10.87
CA VAL A 148 2.92 -8.27 -11.22
C VAL A 148 2.06 -7.79 -10.05
N ASP A 149 2.47 -6.68 -9.46
CA ASP A 149 1.69 -5.95 -8.46
C ASP A 149 0.90 -4.85 -9.17
N VAL A 150 -0.43 -4.97 -9.16
CA VAL A 150 -1.31 -4.12 -9.96
C VAL A 150 -2.02 -3.10 -9.09
N GLY A 151 -1.66 -1.83 -9.26
CA GLY A 151 -2.27 -0.68 -8.59
C GLY A 151 -2.43 0.50 -9.56
N THR A 152 -2.35 1.70 -9.07
CA THR A 152 -2.27 2.93 -9.89
C THR A 152 -1.04 2.93 -10.80
N ASN A 153 0.04 2.33 -10.34
CA ASN A 153 1.14 1.82 -11.16
C ASN A 153 1.16 0.30 -11.07
N ALA A 154 1.75 -0.36 -12.03
CA ALA A 154 2.04 -1.77 -11.96
C ALA A 154 3.55 -1.96 -11.80
N GLU A 155 3.96 -2.57 -10.69
CA GLU A 155 5.32 -3.03 -10.49
C GLU A 155 5.45 -4.43 -11.08
N ILE A 156 6.34 -4.56 -12.05
CA ILE A 156 6.56 -5.79 -12.82
C ILE A 156 7.93 -6.32 -12.46
N VAL A 157 7.97 -7.52 -11.90
CA VAL A 157 9.19 -8.23 -11.53
C VAL A 157 9.35 -9.47 -12.41
N LEU A 158 10.47 -9.61 -13.08
CA LEU A 158 10.85 -10.79 -13.84
C LEU A 158 12.14 -11.35 -13.27
N ALA A 159 12.08 -12.53 -12.68
CA ALA A 159 13.23 -13.08 -11.95
C ALA A 159 13.39 -14.60 -12.07
N ASN A 160 14.60 -15.03 -11.87
CA ASN A 160 14.99 -16.40 -11.56
C ASN A 160 16.28 -16.37 -10.70
N ASN A 161 16.84 -17.54 -10.37
CA ASN A 161 18.05 -17.66 -9.54
C ASN A 161 19.33 -17.03 -10.14
N LYS A 162 19.27 -16.50 -11.36
CA LYS A 162 20.41 -15.86 -12.05
C LYS A 162 20.22 -14.37 -12.25
N ARG A 163 18.98 -13.90 -12.31
CA ARG A 163 18.68 -12.52 -12.68
C ARG A 163 17.35 -12.07 -12.06
N LEU A 164 17.34 -10.84 -11.58
CA LEU A 164 16.15 -10.12 -11.16
C LEU A 164 16.09 -8.78 -11.90
N LEU A 165 14.96 -8.52 -12.53
CA LEU A 165 14.63 -7.28 -13.21
C LEU A 165 13.33 -6.75 -12.64
N VAL A 166 13.25 -5.44 -12.45
CA VAL A 166 12.04 -4.77 -11.98
C VAL A 166 11.83 -3.46 -12.72
N CYS A 167 10.59 -3.16 -13.02
CA CYS A 167 10.18 -1.86 -13.53
C CYS A 167 8.80 -1.49 -13.00
N SER A 168 8.48 -0.21 -13.05
CA SER A 168 7.15 0.32 -12.79
C SER A 168 6.55 0.84 -14.11
N SER A 169 5.28 0.58 -14.34
CA SER A 169 4.52 1.05 -15.50
C SER A 169 3.26 1.77 -15.02
N PRO A 170 2.97 2.98 -15.48
CA PRO A 170 1.74 3.66 -15.10
C PRO A 170 0.54 2.93 -15.73
N THR A 171 -0.39 2.47 -14.90
CA THR A 171 -1.68 1.90 -15.32
C THR A 171 -2.79 2.95 -15.28
N GLY A 172 -2.53 4.05 -14.58
CA GLY A 172 -3.51 5.11 -14.35
C GLY A 172 -4.56 4.73 -13.30
N PRO A 173 -5.46 5.64 -12.94
CA PRO A 173 -6.46 5.45 -11.89
C PRO A 173 -7.70 4.67 -12.38
N ALA A 174 -7.54 3.75 -13.32
CA ALA A 174 -8.65 2.99 -13.90
C ALA A 174 -9.30 2.05 -12.86
N PHE A 175 -8.48 1.43 -12.01
CA PHE A 175 -8.97 0.54 -10.94
C PHE A 175 -9.68 1.29 -9.82
N GLU A 176 -9.36 2.55 -9.63
CA GLU A 176 -10.05 3.45 -8.69
C GLU A 176 -11.32 4.05 -9.30
N GLY A 177 -11.71 3.60 -10.48
CA GLY A 177 -12.93 4.00 -11.16
C GLY A 177 -12.83 5.28 -11.98
N ALA A 178 -11.64 5.84 -12.16
CA ALA A 178 -11.43 6.96 -13.04
C ALA A 178 -11.13 6.50 -14.48
N GLN A 179 -11.60 7.26 -15.46
CA GLN A 179 -11.33 7.06 -16.90
C GLN A 179 -11.91 5.77 -17.52
N ILE A 180 -12.76 5.05 -16.80
CA ILE A 180 -13.52 3.91 -17.35
C ILE A 180 -15.01 4.12 -17.15
N SER A 181 -15.83 3.62 -18.11
CA SER A 181 -17.26 3.90 -18.18
C SER A 181 -18.08 3.36 -17.00
N SER A 182 -17.61 2.31 -16.36
CA SER A 182 -18.26 1.65 -15.22
C SER A 182 -17.34 1.58 -14.00
N GLY A 183 -16.42 2.53 -13.90
CA GLY A 183 -15.49 2.59 -12.79
C GLY A 183 -16.17 2.93 -11.48
N GLN A 184 -15.73 2.31 -10.41
CA GLN A 184 -16.24 2.51 -9.06
C GLN A 184 -15.08 2.50 -8.07
N ARG A 185 -15.08 3.46 -7.12
CA ARG A 185 -14.13 3.45 -6.01
C ARG A 185 -14.39 2.24 -5.12
N ALA A 186 -13.36 1.78 -4.39
CA ALA A 186 -13.46 0.71 -3.42
C ALA A 186 -14.30 1.14 -2.21
N THR A 187 -15.62 1.10 -2.38
CA THR A 187 -16.64 1.39 -1.37
C THR A 187 -17.62 0.25 -1.30
N ILE A 188 -18.54 0.26 -0.34
CA ILE A 188 -19.62 -0.73 -0.25
C ILE A 188 -20.32 -0.82 -1.62
N GLY A 189 -20.48 -2.05 -2.13
CA GLY A 189 -21.05 -2.35 -3.44
C GLY A 189 -20.03 -2.46 -4.58
N ALA A 190 -18.79 -2.04 -4.40
CA ALA A 190 -17.75 -2.25 -5.41
C ALA A 190 -17.33 -3.71 -5.48
N ILE A 191 -17.11 -4.22 -6.70
CA ILE A 191 -16.63 -5.59 -6.92
C ILE A 191 -15.18 -5.68 -6.43
N GLU A 192 -14.91 -6.61 -5.50
CA GLU A 192 -13.58 -6.85 -4.96
C GLU A 192 -12.97 -8.20 -5.34
N ARG A 193 -13.81 -9.19 -5.66
CA ARG A 193 -13.36 -10.53 -6.05
C ARG A 193 -14.17 -11.03 -7.23
N VAL A 194 -13.48 -11.68 -8.18
CA VAL A 194 -14.10 -12.31 -9.34
C VAL A 194 -13.57 -13.74 -9.48
N GLN A 195 -14.46 -14.67 -9.76
CA GLN A 195 -14.11 -16.03 -10.18
C GLN A 195 -14.83 -16.32 -11.50
N ILE A 196 -14.12 -16.93 -12.43
CA ILE A 196 -14.66 -17.34 -13.71
C ILE A 196 -14.68 -18.87 -13.74
N ASP A 197 -15.85 -19.44 -13.99
CA ASP A 197 -15.98 -20.89 -14.18
C ASP A 197 -15.20 -21.30 -15.41
N ARG A 198 -14.40 -22.37 -15.30
CA ARG A 198 -13.47 -22.77 -16.38
C ARG A 198 -14.14 -23.39 -17.59
N ASP A 199 -15.33 -23.98 -17.39
CA ASP A 199 -16.04 -24.70 -18.43
C ASP A 199 -17.10 -23.83 -19.11
N THR A 200 -17.84 -23.05 -18.32
CA THR A 200 -18.93 -22.19 -18.80
C THR A 200 -18.49 -20.78 -19.12
N LEU A 201 -17.34 -20.34 -18.58
CA LEU A 201 -16.82 -18.97 -18.61
C LEU A 201 -17.75 -17.95 -17.94
N GLU A 202 -18.71 -18.41 -17.14
CA GLU A 202 -19.60 -17.53 -16.38
C GLU A 202 -18.84 -16.91 -15.21
N PRO A 203 -18.87 -15.57 -15.07
CA PRO A 203 -18.25 -14.90 -13.93
C PRO A 203 -19.18 -14.89 -12.73
N ARG A 204 -18.63 -15.09 -11.55
CA ARG A 204 -19.26 -14.75 -10.27
C ARG A 204 -18.36 -13.79 -9.51
N PHE A 205 -18.94 -12.93 -8.71
CA PHE A 205 -18.18 -11.89 -8.00
C PHE A 205 -18.70 -11.65 -6.59
N LYS A 206 -17.84 -11.09 -5.76
CA LYS A 206 -18.19 -10.54 -4.45
C LYS A 206 -18.03 -9.02 -4.47
N CYS A 207 -18.87 -8.35 -3.70
CA CYS A 207 -18.78 -6.92 -3.48
C CYS A 207 -18.32 -6.60 -2.05
N ILE A 208 -17.63 -5.51 -1.89
CA ILE A 208 -17.30 -4.94 -0.57
C ILE A 208 -18.62 -4.74 0.21
N GLY A 209 -18.65 -5.23 1.44
CA GLY A 209 -19.82 -5.17 2.31
C GLY A 209 -20.76 -6.38 2.23
N SER A 210 -20.43 -7.41 1.43
CA SER A 210 -21.17 -8.67 1.38
C SER A 210 -20.23 -9.88 1.43
N ASP A 211 -20.59 -10.87 2.23
CA ASP A 211 -19.90 -12.16 2.25
C ASP A 211 -20.41 -13.14 1.18
N LEU A 212 -21.53 -12.79 0.52
CA LEU A 212 -22.16 -13.63 -0.49
C LEU A 212 -21.53 -13.43 -1.88
N TRP A 213 -21.52 -14.49 -2.68
CA TRP A 213 -21.21 -14.41 -4.10
C TRP A 213 -22.46 -14.00 -4.89
N SER A 214 -22.25 -13.37 -6.06
CA SER A 214 -23.33 -12.86 -6.92
C SER A 214 -24.36 -13.91 -7.38
N ASP A 215 -23.98 -15.20 -7.35
CA ASP A 215 -24.81 -16.36 -7.69
C ASP A 215 -25.50 -17.00 -6.46
N GLU A 216 -25.23 -16.51 -5.25
CA GLU A 216 -25.84 -17.03 -4.01
C GLU A 216 -27.18 -16.33 -3.70
N PRO A 217 -28.14 -17.08 -3.16
CA PRO A 217 -29.42 -16.52 -2.73
C PRO A 217 -29.23 -15.40 -1.69
N GLY A 218 -29.91 -14.29 -1.86
CA GLY A 218 -29.84 -13.14 -0.94
C GLY A 218 -28.77 -12.09 -1.30
N PHE A 219 -27.93 -12.34 -2.32
CA PHE A 219 -26.90 -11.34 -2.72
C PHE A 219 -27.51 -9.97 -3.05
N SER A 220 -28.58 -9.91 -3.85
CA SER A 220 -29.22 -8.65 -4.23
C SER A 220 -29.84 -7.90 -3.04
N GLU A 221 -30.32 -8.64 -2.02
CA GLU A 221 -30.89 -8.07 -0.80
C GLU A 221 -29.80 -7.56 0.15
N ALA A 222 -28.65 -8.21 0.18
CA ALA A 222 -27.48 -7.79 0.97
C ALA A 222 -26.81 -6.53 0.39
N MET A 223 -27.07 -6.22 -0.89
CA MET A 223 -26.50 -5.07 -1.60
C MET A 223 -27.47 -3.89 -1.74
N SER A 224 -28.68 -3.97 -1.25
CA SER A 224 -29.70 -2.90 -1.25
C SER A 224 -29.73 -2.16 0.07
#